data_b90aacd1664918db3ab9756afb1fb9d7
#
_entry.id   b90aacd1664918db3ab9756afb1fb9d7
#
_cell.length_a   1.000
_cell.length_b   1.000
_cell.length_c   1.000
_cell.angle_alpha   90.00
_cell.angle_beta   90.00
_cell.angle_gamma   90.00
#
_symmetry.space_group_name_H-M   'P 1'
#
loop_
_entity.id
_entity.type
_entity.pdbx_description
1 polymer ?
#
loop_
_entity_poly.entity_id
_entity_poly.type
_entity_poly.pdbx_seq_one_letter_code
_entity_poly.pdbx_strand_id
1 'polypeptide(L)'
;MRTVRYTTEALRNLKRYGTVATRVRKAMDDYAADPAAHANNVTRLVGSAASRMRVGDYRVIFVETPVELTVVRIGPRGGVYD
;
A
#
# COMPACT_ATOMS: atom_id res chain seq x y z
N MET A 1 -12.77 7.50 -8.76
CA MET A 1 -12.10 6.38 -8.07
C MET A 1 -10.89 5.93 -8.86
N ARG A 2 -9.74 5.79 -8.22
CA ARG A 2 -8.52 5.39 -8.90
C ARG A 2 -8.43 3.87 -9.01
N THR A 3 -7.74 3.38 -10.05
CA THR A 3 -7.47 1.96 -10.23
C THR A 3 -6.31 1.54 -9.33
N VAL A 4 -6.45 0.40 -8.67
CA VAL A 4 -5.37 -0.16 -7.83
C VAL A 4 -4.65 -1.25 -8.62
N ARG A 5 -3.32 -1.11 -8.74
CA ARG A 5 -2.47 -2.09 -9.42
C ARG A 5 -1.43 -2.61 -8.45
N TYR A 6 -0.95 -3.81 -8.71
CA TYR A 6 0.09 -4.46 -7.89
C TYR A 6 1.22 -4.88 -8.81
N THR A 7 2.46 -4.54 -8.44
CA THR A 7 3.63 -5.00 -9.18
C THR A 7 3.82 -6.51 -8.95
N THR A 8 4.66 -7.13 -9.76
CA THR A 8 5.01 -8.54 -9.58
C THR A 8 5.56 -8.79 -8.17
N GLU A 9 6.41 -7.90 -7.68
CA GLU A 9 6.94 -8.02 -6.32
C GLU A 9 5.83 -7.93 -5.28
N ALA A 10 4.91 -6.99 -5.43
CA ALA A 10 3.79 -6.83 -4.51
C ALA A 10 2.90 -8.07 -4.50
N LEU A 11 2.65 -8.66 -5.67
CA LEU A 11 1.88 -9.90 -5.77
C LEU A 11 2.57 -11.06 -5.05
N ARG A 12 3.90 -11.16 -5.16
CA ARG A 12 4.66 -12.16 -4.40
C ARG A 12 4.52 -11.93 -2.91
N ASN A 13 4.59 -10.67 -2.48
CA ASN A 13 4.44 -10.33 -1.06
C ASN A 13 3.05 -10.72 -0.56
N LEU A 14 2.00 -10.47 -1.33
CA LEU A 14 0.64 -10.87 -0.95
C LEU A 14 0.55 -12.37 -0.77
N LYS A 15 1.19 -13.13 -1.66
CA LYS A 15 1.20 -14.58 -1.56
C LYS A 15 1.99 -15.04 -0.32
N ARG A 16 3.14 -14.41 -0.06
CA ARG A 16 3.98 -14.72 1.10
C ARG A 16 3.29 -14.43 2.42
N TYR A 17 2.56 -13.32 2.48
CA TYR A 17 1.88 -12.87 3.69
C TYR A 17 0.37 -13.04 3.54
N GLY A 18 -0.06 -14.22 3.12
CA GLY A 18 -1.45 -14.48 2.76
C GLY A 18 -2.48 -14.15 3.83
N THR A 19 -2.10 -14.24 5.12
CA THR A 19 -3.02 -13.91 6.21
C THR A 19 -3.41 -12.44 6.24
N VAL A 20 -2.58 -11.57 5.66
CA VAL A 20 -2.84 -10.13 5.65
C VAL A 20 -3.31 -9.64 4.27
N ALA A 21 -3.26 -10.50 3.26
CA ALA A 21 -3.55 -10.10 1.88
C ALA A 21 -4.93 -9.45 1.71
N THR A 22 -5.97 -10.05 2.28
CA THR A 22 -7.33 -9.51 2.19
C THR A 22 -7.42 -8.13 2.82
N ARG A 23 -6.77 -7.92 3.97
CA ARG A 23 -6.76 -6.63 4.66
C ARG A 23 -6.02 -5.57 3.84
N VAL A 24 -4.91 -5.95 3.23
CA VAL A 24 -4.15 -5.03 2.39
C VAL A 24 -4.97 -4.61 1.16
N ARG A 25 -5.58 -5.57 0.48
CA ARG A 25 -6.41 -5.28 -0.69
C ARG A 25 -7.56 -4.35 -0.33
N LYS A 26 -8.24 -4.64 0.78
CA LYS A 26 -9.35 -3.80 1.24
C LYS A 26 -8.85 -2.39 1.58
N ALA A 27 -7.74 -2.27 2.29
CA ALA A 27 -7.20 -0.97 2.67
C ALA A 27 -6.84 -0.13 1.44
N MET A 28 -6.25 -0.75 0.42
CA MET A 28 -5.90 -0.03 -0.81
C MET A 28 -7.14 0.38 -1.59
N ASP A 29 -8.15 -0.49 -1.68
CA ASP A 29 -9.39 -0.16 -2.35
C ASP A 29 -10.13 0.99 -1.64
N ASP A 30 -10.16 0.94 -0.31
CA ASP A 30 -10.80 2.00 0.49
C ASP A 30 -10.09 3.34 0.31
N TYR A 31 -8.76 3.33 0.30
CA TYR A 31 -7.97 4.54 0.08
C TYR A 31 -8.18 5.08 -1.34
N ALA A 32 -8.26 4.20 -2.33
CA ALA A 32 -8.50 4.61 -3.72
C ALA A 32 -9.86 5.30 -3.87
N ALA A 33 -10.85 4.84 -3.10
CA ALA A 33 -12.19 5.40 -3.16
C ALA A 33 -12.31 6.72 -2.38
N ASP A 34 -11.60 6.84 -1.25
CA ASP A 34 -11.71 8.01 -0.38
C ASP A 34 -10.37 8.26 0.34
N PRO A 35 -9.43 8.91 -0.34
CA PRO A 35 -8.09 9.15 0.23
C PRO A 35 -8.13 9.97 1.52
N ALA A 36 -9.00 10.97 1.59
CA ALA A 36 -9.05 11.86 2.75
C ALA A 36 -9.44 11.13 4.03
N ALA A 37 -10.34 10.15 3.92
CA ALA A 37 -10.81 9.39 5.08
C ALA A 37 -9.72 8.50 5.66
N HIS A 38 -8.67 8.18 4.89
CA HIS A 38 -7.63 7.25 5.30
C HIS A 38 -6.24 7.89 5.37
N ALA A 39 -6.17 9.21 5.29
CA ALA A 39 -4.90 9.94 5.24
C ALA A 39 -4.03 9.73 6.48
N ASN A 40 -4.64 9.47 7.65
CA ASN A 40 -3.89 9.28 8.89
C ASN A 40 -2.98 8.04 8.86
N ASN A 41 -3.27 7.10 7.99
CA ASN A 41 -2.48 5.87 7.87
C ASN A 41 -1.43 5.95 6.76
N VAL A 42 -1.34 7.09 6.08
CA VAL A 42 -0.44 7.26 4.93
C VAL A 42 0.61 8.31 5.23
N THR A 43 1.86 7.98 4.96
CA THR A 43 3.01 8.89 5.11
C THR A 43 3.77 8.95 3.80
N ARG A 44 4.00 10.16 3.29
CA ARG A 44 4.83 10.34 2.12
C ARG A 44 6.30 10.12 2.49
N LEU A 45 7.00 9.32 1.69
CA LEU A 45 8.41 9.04 1.95
C LEU A 45 9.27 10.19 1.42
N VAL A 46 10.16 10.68 2.27
CA VAL A 46 11.02 11.83 1.94
C VAL A 46 11.95 11.46 0.78
N GLY A 47 12.02 12.34 -0.21
CA GLY A 47 12.91 12.16 -1.36
C GLY A 47 12.42 11.10 -2.36
N SER A 48 11.17 10.69 -2.26
CA SER A 48 10.62 9.64 -3.11
C SER A 48 9.22 10.02 -3.58
N ALA A 49 8.80 9.47 -4.73
CA ALA A 49 7.42 9.57 -5.18
C ALA A 49 6.52 8.57 -4.45
N ALA A 50 7.08 7.69 -3.64
CA ALA A 50 6.34 6.65 -2.95
C ALA A 50 5.76 7.14 -1.64
N SER A 51 4.69 6.47 -1.22
CA SER A 51 4.06 6.67 0.08
C SER A 51 4.00 5.33 0.81
N ARG A 52 3.83 5.39 2.11
CA ARG A 52 3.71 4.22 2.95
C ARG A 52 2.37 4.23 3.66
N MET A 53 1.64 3.12 3.58
CA MET A 53 0.40 2.94 4.33
C MET A 53 0.60 1.87 5.40
N ARG A 54 0.11 2.16 6.59
CA ARG A 54 0.12 1.19 7.68
C ARG A 54 -1.15 0.35 7.64
N VAL A 55 -1.00 -0.97 7.63
CA VAL A 55 -2.12 -1.92 7.69
C VAL A 55 -1.78 -2.93 8.78
N GLY A 56 -2.29 -2.69 10.00
CA GLY A 56 -1.91 -3.49 11.17
C GLY A 56 -0.40 -3.40 11.41
N ASP A 57 0.26 -4.55 11.51
CA ASP A 57 1.71 -4.61 11.69
C ASP A 57 2.47 -4.65 10.37
N TYR A 58 1.78 -4.39 9.25
CA TYR A 58 2.38 -4.41 7.94
C TYR A 58 2.47 -3.02 7.34
N ARG A 59 3.37 -2.86 6.39
CA ARG A 59 3.56 -1.64 5.62
C ARG A 59 3.33 -1.93 4.15
N VAL A 60 2.63 -1.03 3.49
CA VAL A 60 2.38 -1.10 2.05
C VAL A 60 3.04 0.11 1.41
N ILE A 61 3.97 -0.13 0.49
CA ILE A 61 4.63 0.94 -0.25
C ILE A 61 3.94 1.08 -1.59
N PHE A 62 3.51 2.27 -1.93
CA PHE A 62 2.78 2.50 -3.18
C PHE A 62 3.12 3.87 -3.77
N VAL A 63 2.89 3.99 -5.07
CA VAL A 63 3.03 5.23 -5.82
C VAL A 63 1.64 5.61 -6.33
N GLU A 64 1.28 6.88 -6.24
CA GLU A 64 -0.05 7.31 -6.67
C GLU A 64 0.01 8.42 -7.70
N THR A 65 -0.93 8.36 -8.63
CA THR A 65 -1.21 9.40 -9.60
C THR A 65 -2.69 9.79 -9.47
N PRO A 66 -3.17 10.82 -10.20
CA PRO A 66 -4.59 11.15 -10.15
C PRO A 66 -5.53 10.01 -10.57
N VAL A 67 -5.03 9.02 -11.32
CA VAL A 67 -5.87 7.96 -11.88
C VAL A 67 -5.54 6.57 -11.35
N GLU A 68 -4.40 6.39 -10.65
CA GLU A 68 -3.91 5.06 -10.35
C GLU A 68 -3.12 5.01 -9.04
N LEU A 69 -3.28 3.90 -8.30
CA LEU A 69 -2.42 3.53 -7.18
C LEU A 69 -1.65 2.28 -7.59
N THR A 70 -0.33 2.32 -7.51
CA THR A 70 0.50 1.16 -7.81
C THR A 70 1.21 0.70 -6.55
N VAL A 71 0.81 -0.47 -6.05
CA VAL A 71 1.44 -1.08 -4.88
C VAL A 71 2.72 -1.76 -5.33
N VAL A 72 3.86 -1.34 -4.77
CA VAL A 72 5.17 -1.84 -5.21
C VAL A 72 5.79 -2.83 -4.25
N ARG A 73 5.43 -2.77 -2.96
CA ARG A 73 6.01 -3.67 -1.96
C ARG A 73 5.11 -3.75 -0.73
N ILE A 74 5.06 -4.93 -0.12
CA ILE A 74 4.32 -5.17 1.11
C ILE A 74 5.19 -6.00 2.03
N GLY A 75 5.22 -5.68 3.31
CA GLY A 75 5.98 -6.46 4.27
C GLY A 75 5.71 -6.04 5.70
N PRO A 76 6.24 -6.80 6.66
CA PRO A 76 6.04 -6.49 8.07
C PRO A 76 6.77 -5.21 8.47
N ARG A 77 6.28 -4.59 9.53
CA ARG A 77 6.88 -3.41 10.12
C ARG A 77 8.37 -3.65 10.38
N GLY A 78 9.21 -2.69 9.96
CA GLY A 78 10.64 -2.79 10.13
C GLY A 78 11.35 -3.67 9.11
N GLY A 79 10.61 -4.41 8.30
CA GLY A 79 11.19 -5.33 7.32
C GLY A 79 11.02 -4.92 5.88
N VAL A 80 10.13 -3.95 5.58
CA VAL A 80 9.83 -3.59 4.20
C VAL A 80 10.49 -2.28 3.80
N TYR A 81 10.59 -1.34 4.71
CA TYR A 81 11.17 -0.03 4.44
C TYR A 81 11.51 0.69 5.74
N ASP A 82 12.75 1.05 5.91
CA ASP A 82 13.19 1.91 7.01
C ASP A 82 14.44 2.67 6.63
#